data_a4a0ee72e26e12e4b7e05229ed742579
#
_entry.id   a4a0ee72e26e12e4b7e05229ed742579
#
_cell.length_a   1.000
_cell.length_b   1.000
_cell.length_c   1.000
_cell.angle_alpha   90.00
_cell.angle_beta   90.00
_cell.angle_gamma   90.00
#
_symmetry.space_group_name_H-M   'P 1'
#
loop_
_entity.id
_entity.type
_entity.pdbx_description
1 polymer ?
#
loop_
_entity_poly.entity_id
_entity_poly.type
_entity_poly.pdbx_seq_one_letter_code
_entity_poly.pdbx_strand_id
1 'polypeptide(L)' 'NGTLAAFVDALHELDIDVSIIDYQEHAITAGFDADAAAYVECEVNGIPVHGAGIASSINVASLCAVVSAVNRALTELDE' A
#
# COMPACT_ATOMS: atom_id res chain seq x y z
N ASN A 1 9.09 4.06 -4.59
CA ASN A 1 10.28 3.22 -4.46
C ASN A 1 10.19 2.02 -5.40
N GLY A 2 11.34 1.38 -5.68
CA GLY A 2 11.40 0.28 -6.64
C GLY A 2 10.59 -0.94 -6.22
N THR A 3 10.53 -1.22 -4.93
CA THR A 3 9.74 -2.34 -4.39
C THR A 3 8.26 -2.12 -4.64
N LEU A 4 7.78 -0.90 -4.41
CA LEU A 4 6.39 -0.55 -4.62
C LEU A 4 6.01 -0.65 -6.10
N ALA A 5 6.85 -0.12 -6.99
CA ALA A 5 6.63 -0.19 -8.43
C ALA A 5 6.58 -1.63 -8.93
N ALA A 6 7.49 -2.48 -8.46
CA ALA A 6 7.50 -3.89 -8.84
C ALA A 6 6.25 -4.61 -8.37
N PHE A 7 5.76 -4.28 -7.18
CA PHE A 7 4.55 -4.89 -6.65
C PHE A 7 3.31 -4.48 -7.45
N VAL A 8 3.22 -3.20 -7.79
CA VAL A 8 2.12 -2.68 -8.63
C VAL A 8 2.10 -3.38 -9.99
N ASP A 9 3.28 -3.57 -10.60
CA ASP A 9 3.40 -4.29 -11.87
C ASP A 9 2.94 -5.75 -11.75
N ALA A 10 3.30 -6.41 -10.64
CA ALA A 10 2.89 -7.79 -10.39
C ALA A 10 1.37 -7.89 -10.24
N LEU A 11 0.76 -6.94 -9.54
CA LEU A 11 -0.69 -6.90 -9.39
C LEU A 11 -1.39 -6.69 -10.74
N HIS A 12 -0.82 -5.85 -11.59
CA HIS A 12 -1.37 -5.61 -12.93
C HIS A 12 -1.44 -6.90 -13.74
N GLU A 13 -0.45 -7.77 -13.62
CA GLU A 13 -0.47 -9.07 -14.30
C GLU A 13 -1.58 -9.99 -13.78
N LEU A 14 -2.10 -9.73 -12.60
CA LEU A 14 -3.23 -10.44 -12.02
C LEU A 14 -4.57 -9.72 -12.28
N ASP A 15 -4.59 -8.77 -13.20
CA ASP A 15 -5.76 -7.95 -13.54
C ASP A 15 -6.19 -7.04 -12.38
N ILE A 16 -5.25 -6.66 -11.52
CA ILE A 16 -5.49 -5.69 -10.46
C ILE A 16 -4.70 -4.44 -10.80
N ASP A 17 -5.37 -3.44 -11.35
CA ASP A 17 -4.74 -2.17 -11.73
C ASP A 17 -4.71 -1.22 -10.55
N VAL A 18 -3.50 -0.86 -10.12
CA VAL A 18 -3.30 0.08 -9.03
C VAL A 18 -2.58 1.31 -9.58
N SER A 19 -3.20 2.46 -9.42
CA SER A 19 -2.58 3.75 -9.74
C SER A 19 -2.33 4.50 -8.44
N ILE A 20 -1.07 4.71 -8.10
CA ILE A 20 -0.70 5.44 -6.89
C ILE A 20 -0.89 6.93 -7.15
N ILE A 21 -1.71 7.58 -6.33
CA ILE A 21 -1.99 9.00 -6.42
C ILE A 21 -1.11 9.77 -5.46
N ASP A 22 -0.99 9.28 -4.23
CA ASP A 22 -0.17 9.89 -3.20
C ASP A 22 0.41 8.81 -2.31
N TYR A 23 1.61 9.04 -1.82
CA TYR A 23 2.34 8.08 -1.00
C TYR A 23 3.13 8.84 0.05
N GLN A 24 3.01 8.42 1.30
CA GLN A 24 3.77 9.00 2.42
C GLN A 24 4.36 7.89 3.26
N GLU A 25 5.54 8.14 3.77
CA GLU A 25 6.20 7.21 4.68
C GLU A 25 6.80 7.97 5.85
N HIS A 26 6.73 7.35 7.02
CA HIS A 26 7.25 7.94 8.26
C HIS A 26 7.98 6.88 9.06
N ALA A 27 9.09 7.28 9.65
CA ALA A 27 9.75 6.45 10.65
C ALA A 27 9.04 6.67 11.99
N ILE A 28 8.66 5.57 12.62
CA ILE A 28 8.06 5.62 13.96
C ILE A 28 9.10 5.08 14.92
N THR A 29 9.53 5.90 15.84
CA THR A 29 10.49 5.50 16.87
C THR A 29 9.79 5.56 18.22
N ALA A 30 9.64 4.38 18.85
CA ALA A 30 9.04 4.29 20.18
C ALA A 30 9.81 3.24 20.97
N GLY A 31 10.44 3.64 22.05
CA GLY A 31 11.23 2.74 22.86
C GLY A 31 12.46 2.24 22.13
N PHE A 32 12.63 0.93 22.07
CA PHE A 32 13.81 0.30 21.50
C PHE A 32 13.63 -0.11 20.04
N ASP A 33 12.41 -0.10 19.56
CA ASP A 33 12.11 -0.55 18.20
C ASP A 33 11.81 0.66 17.32
N ALA A 34 12.36 0.62 16.12
CA ALA A 34 12.03 1.60 15.08
C ALA A 34 11.14 0.92 14.05
N ASP A 35 9.94 1.39 13.91
CA ASP A 35 9.01 0.91 12.90
C ASP A 35 8.86 1.96 11.82
N ALA A 36 8.35 1.53 10.68
CA ALA A 36 8.00 2.40 9.58
C ALA A 36 6.51 2.31 9.32
N ALA A 37 5.90 3.45 9.02
CA ALA A 37 4.52 3.51 8.59
C ALA A 37 4.47 4.04 7.18
N ALA A 38 3.61 3.46 6.36
CA ALA A 38 3.37 3.92 5.00
C ALA A 38 1.88 4.15 4.81
N TYR A 39 1.54 5.19 4.06
CA TYR A 39 0.17 5.55 3.73
C TYR A 39 0.09 5.73 2.22
N VAL A 40 -0.94 5.18 1.61
CA VAL A 40 -1.11 5.29 0.18
C VAL A 40 -2.53 5.72 -0.14
N GLU A 41 -2.64 6.64 -1.08
CA GLU A 41 -3.90 6.96 -1.74
C GLU A 41 -3.77 6.49 -3.18
N CYS A 42 -4.71 5.66 -3.62
CA CYS A 42 -4.61 5.08 -4.96
C CYS A 42 -5.98 4.78 -5.51
N GLU A 43 -6.00 4.45 -6.80
CA GLU A 43 -7.18 3.88 -7.44
C GLU A 43 -6.89 2.42 -7.75
N VAL A 44 -7.79 1.55 -7.36
CA VAL A 44 -7.70 0.11 -7.62
C VAL A 44 -8.86 -0.24 -8.56
N ASN A 45 -8.52 -0.60 -9.79
CA ASN A 45 -9.51 -0.84 -10.84
C ASN A 45 -10.50 0.32 -10.97
N GLY A 46 -9.98 1.56 -10.86
CA GLY A 46 -10.77 2.77 -10.95
C GLY A 46 -11.46 3.21 -9.67
N ILE A 47 -11.33 2.46 -8.59
CA ILE A 47 -11.95 2.77 -7.30
C ILE A 47 -10.94 3.48 -6.41
N PRO A 48 -11.21 4.73 -5.97
CA PRO A 48 -10.30 5.43 -5.07
C PRO A 48 -10.36 4.84 -3.67
N VAL A 49 -9.21 4.51 -3.14
CA VAL A 49 -9.06 3.91 -1.80
C VAL A 49 -7.80 4.42 -1.12
N HIS A 50 -7.78 4.28 0.20
CA HIS A 50 -6.61 4.56 1.02
C HIS A 50 -6.17 3.28 1.72
N GLY A 51 -4.87 3.14 1.92
CA GLY A 51 -4.31 2.03 2.67
C GLY A 51 -3.19 2.49 3.58
N ALA A 52 -2.95 1.74 4.63
CA ALA A 52 -1.88 2.00 5.58
C ALA A 52 -1.20 0.70 5.95
N GLY A 53 0.09 0.78 6.24
CA GLY A 53 0.87 -0.36 6.68
C GLY A 53 1.92 0.07 7.68
N ILE A 54 2.19 -0.79 8.66
CA ILE A 54 3.22 -0.58 9.67
C ILE A 54 4.08 -1.84 9.70
N ALA A 55 5.38 -1.68 9.64
CA ALA A 55 6.31 -2.80 9.66
C ALA A 55 7.70 -2.32 10.10
N SER A 56 8.59 -3.26 10.32
CA SER A 56 9.96 -2.95 10.74
C SER A 56 10.80 -2.32 9.64
N SER A 57 10.39 -2.45 8.39
CA SER A 57 11.07 -1.80 7.27
C SER A 57 10.08 -1.01 6.42
N ILE A 58 10.59 0.04 5.78
CA ILE A 58 9.77 0.89 4.93
C ILE A 58 9.25 0.13 3.71
N ASN A 59 10.04 -0.77 3.16
CA ASN A 59 9.62 -1.57 2.01
C ASN A 59 8.43 -2.47 2.36
N VAL A 60 8.48 -3.13 3.50
CA VAL A 60 7.39 -3.99 3.96
C VAL A 60 6.16 -3.16 4.32
N ALA A 61 6.36 -2.02 4.98
CA ALA A 61 5.26 -1.11 5.32
C ALA A 61 4.55 -0.63 4.05
N SER A 62 5.30 -0.30 3.00
CA SER A 62 4.74 0.14 1.72
C SER A 62 3.90 -0.95 1.07
N LEU A 63 4.39 -2.18 1.06
CA LEU A 63 3.65 -3.31 0.50
C LEU A 63 2.36 -3.55 1.30
N CYS A 64 2.44 -3.49 2.63
CA CYS A 64 1.27 -3.63 3.48
C CYS A 64 0.22 -2.55 3.21
N ALA A 65 0.67 -1.31 2.96
CA ALA A 65 -0.24 -0.22 2.65
C ALA A 65 -1.01 -0.48 1.36
N VAL A 66 -0.32 -0.94 0.31
CA VAL A 66 -0.97 -1.25 -0.96
C VAL A 66 -1.92 -2.45 -0.81
N VAL A 67 -1.51 -3.49 -0.10
CA VAL A 67 -2.38 -4.65 0.16
C VAL A 67 -3.64 -4.22 0.90
N SER A 68 -3.49 -3.35 1.90
CA SER A 68 -4.63 -2.78 2.63
C SER A 68 -5.60 -2.06 1.70
N ALA A 69 -5.08 -1.23 0.80
CA ALA A 69 -5.90 -0.50 -0.16
C ALA A 69 -6.60 -1.45 -1.13
N VAL A 70 -5.89 -2.44 -1.66
CA VAL A 70 -6.45 -3.42 -2.59
C VAL A 70 -7.57 -4.21 -1.92
N ASN A 71 -7.35 -4.65 -0.68
CA ASN A 71 -8.37 -5.39 0.06
C ASN A 71 -9.64 -4.57 0.27
N ARG A 72 -9.49 -3.28 0.56
CA ARG A 72 -10.64 -2.38 0.72
C ARG A 72 -11.43 -2.27 -0.58
N ALA A 73 -10.73 -2.07 -1.70
CA ALA A 73 -11.37 -1.92 -3.00
C ALA A 73 -12.11 -3.19 -3.39
N LEU A 74 -11.49 -4.35 -3.23
CA LEU A 74 -12.10 -5.63 -3.58
C LEU A 74 -13.29 -5.95 -2.68
N THR A 75 -13.21 -5.60 -1.41
CA THR A 75 -14.33 -5.80 -0.47
C THR A 75 -15.53 -4.93 -0.85
N GLU A 76 -15.30 -3.68 -1.25
CA GLU A 76 -16.37 -2.81 -1.71
C GLU A 76 -17.05 -3.32 -2.97
N LEU A 77 -16.27 -3.94 -3.88
CA LEU A 77 -16.82 -4.50 -5.10
C LEU A 77 -17.71 -5.72 -4.83
N ASP A 78 -17.46 -6.45 -3.75
CA ASP A 78 -18.21 -7.64 -3.40
C ASP A 78 -19.54 -7.33 -2.69
N GLU A 79 -19.75 -6.10 -2.34
CA GLU A 79 -21.02 -5.64 -1.78
C GLU A 79 -21.98 -5.23 -2.90
#